data_9bb17186dd5d8df1fbf502365c86f980
#
_entry.id   9bb17186dd5d8df1fbf502365c86f980
#
_cell.length_a   1.000
_cell.length_b   1.000
_cell.length_c   1.000
_cell.angle_alpha   90.00
_cell.angle_beta   90.00
_cell.angle_gamma   90.00
#
_symmetry.space_group_name_H-M   'P 1'
#
loop_
_entity.id
_entity.type
_entity.pdbx_description
1 polymer ?
#
loop_
_entity_poly.entity_id
_entity_poly.type
_entity_poly.pdbx_seq_one_letter_code
_entity_poly.pdbx_strand_id
1 'polypeptide(L)'
;EGSLDLDGLVNLPNRLNELSPDNGTGSSRYIDQKTPDLAAADLFTLCDTIAQDTDGAYAATDVMLSDEVYDYVDTTRMTDTAMTVLEYVRSKRGGITFHRVIELGAGYRTNARNSAVIGGSVGSTFGVAFDRSVVRFMAGLSFTVTSPVQVDPFRYQFGAMSRIGGIKNVKPLGVFTLQEMAA
;
A
#
# COMPACT_ATOMS: atom_id res chain seq x y z
N GLU A 1 -30.39 3.03 0.64
CA GLU A 1 -29.18 3.79 1.03
C GLU A 1 -28.01 3.17 0.28
N GLY A 2 -27.57 3.86 -0.80
CA GLY A 2 -26.44 3.42 -1.59
C GLY A 2 -25.16 3.53 -0.78
N SER A 3 -24.46 2.42 -0.55
CA SER A 3 -23.09 2.40 -0.10
C SER A 3 -22.26 3.22 -1.08
N LEU A 4 -21.66 4.31 -0.62
CA LEU A 4 -20.63 5.00 -1.38
C LEU A 4 -19.42 4.10 -1.41
N ASP A 5 -19.23 3.43 -2.53
CA ASP A 5 -18.04 2.61 -2.79
C ASP A 5 -16.88 3.57 -3.03
N LEU A 6 -16.07 3.80 -2.00
CA LEU A 6 -14.91 4.68 -2.09
C LEU A 6 -13.70 3.84 -2.46
N ASP A 7 -13.15 4.10 -3.64
CA ASP A 7 -11.92 3.45 -4.07
C ASP A 7 -10.76 3.80 -3.14
N GLY A 8 -10.11 2.78 -2.62
CA GLY A 8 -8.82 2.87 -1.93
C GLY A 8 -7.67 2.73 -2.91
N LEU A 9 -6.44 2.93 -2.44
CA LEU A 9 -5.23 2.83 -3.27
C LEU A 9 -5.09 1.45 -3.95
N VAL A 10 -5.52 0.39 -3.25
CA VAL A 10 -5.46 -1.00 -3.74
C VAL A 10 -6.58 -1.33 -4.73
N ASN A 11 -7.70 -0.61 -4.69
CA ASN A 11 -8.88 -0.86 -5.53
C ASN A 11 -9.01 0.11 -6.71
N LEU A 12 -8.03 0.98 -6.92
CA LEU A 12 -8.08 1.95 -8.02
C LEU A 12 -8.25 1.25 -9.36
N PRO A 13 -9.24 1.65 -10.18
CA PRO A 13 -9.38 1.14 -11.53
C PRO A 13 -8.17 1.55 -12.40
N ASN A 14 -7.78 0.68 -13.31
CA ASN A 14 -6.70 0.93 -14.28
C ASN A 14 -5.30 1.17 -13.67
N ARG A 15 -5.04 0.75 -12.42
CA ARG A 15 -3.69 0.72 -11.89
C ARG A 15 -2.86 -0.37 -12.58
N LEU A 16 -1.56 -0.20 -12.58
CA LEU A 16 -0.63 -1.27 -12.93
C LEU A 16 -0.71 -2.36 -11.85
N ASN A 17 -0.79 -3.62 -12.27
CA ASN A 17 -0.94 -4.74 -11.36
C ASN A 17 -0.23 -5.97 -11.92
N GLU A 18 0.67 -6.55 -11.15
CA GLU A 18 1.39 -7.76 -11.49
C GLU A 18 1.40 -8.75 -10.33
N LEU A 19 1.67 -10.00 -10.65
CA LEU A 19 1.95 -11.03 -9.65
C LEU A 19 3.46 -11.06 -9.38
N SER A 20 3.84 -11.32 -8.13
CA SER A 20 5.23 -11.58 -7.78
C SER A 20 5.77 -12.74 -8.62
N PRO A 21 7.00 -12.66 -9.17
CA PRO A 21 7.60 -13.74 -9.94
C PRO A 21 7.66 -15.07 -9.16
N ASP A 22 7.37 -16.18 -9.84
CA ASP A 22 7.38 -17.54 -9.29
C ASP A 22 8.77 -18.17 -9.29
N ASN A 23 9.77 -17.43 -8.83
CA ASN A 23 11.18 -17.79 -8.85
C ASN A 23 11.74 -18.25 -7.49
N GLY A 24 10.88 -18.38 -6.48
CA GLY A 24 11.24 -18.91 -5.18
C GLY A 24 11.37 -20.44 -5.14
N THR A 25 11.67 -20.98 -3.97
CA THR A 25 11.75 -22.44 -3.74
C THR A 25 10.42 -23.11 -4.09
N GLY A 26 10.46 -24.13 -4.97
CA GLY A 26 9.25 -24.81 -5.45
C GLY A 26 8.35 -23.96 -6.35
N SER A 27 8.90 -22.99 -7.08
CA SER A 27 8.16 -22.02 -7.91
C SER A 27 7.21 -21.16 -7.08
N SER A 28 7.61 -20.82 -5.87
CA SER A 28 6.84 -19.94 -5.00
C SER A 28 7.00 -18.47 -5.39
N ARG A 29 5.91 -17.72 -5.24
CA ARG A 29 5.89 -16.26 -5.37
C ARG A 29 6.15 -15.54 -4.05
N TYR A 30 6.08 -16.26 -2.94
CA TYR A 30 6.20 -15.68 -1.59
C TYR A 30 7.64 -15.29 -1.29
N ILE A 31 7.80 -14.09 -0.73
CA ILE A 31 9.12 -13.49 -0.49
C ILE A 31 9.95 -14.28 0.53
N ASP A 32 9.30 -14.93 1.50
CA ASP A 32 9.93 -15.78 2.51
C ASP A 32 10.48 -17.10 1.93
N GLN A 33 10.04 -17.49 0.74
CA GLN A 33 10.50 -18.65 0.00
C GLN A 33 11.58 -18.28 -1.05
N LYS A 34 11.99 -17.03 -1.11
CA LYS A 34 12.98 -16.50 -2.04
C LYS A 34 14.33 -16.30 -1.34
N THR A 35 15.39 -16.36 -2.14
CA THR A 35 16.70 -15.92 -1.65
C THR A 35 16.70 -14.40 -1.42
N PRO A 36 17.57 -13.85 -0.56
CA PRO A 36 17.66 -12.42 -0.32
C PRO A 36 17.82 -11.59 -1.61
N ASP A 37 18.57 -12.12 -2.58
CA ASP A 37 18.79 -11.45 -3.87
C ASP A 37 17.53 -11.40 -4.73
N LEU A 38 16.72 -12.47 -4.74
CA LEU A 38 15.43 -12.51 -5.42
C LEU A 38 14.41 -11.61 -4.73
N ALA A 39 14.40 -11.58 -3.40
CA ALA A 39 13.56 -10.66 -2.64
C ALA A 39 13.92 -9.18 -2.93
N ALA A 40 15.21 -8.87 -3.03
CA ALA A 40 15.65 -7.54 -3.44
C ALA A 40 15.23 -7.21 -4.88
N ALA A 41 15.28 -8.18 -5.81
CA ALA A 41 14.83 -7.99 -7.18
C ALA A 41 13.33 -7.67 -7.26
N ASP A 42 12.48 -8.33 -6.47
CA ASP A 42 11.05 -8.02 -6.39
C ASP A 42 10.80 -6.60 -5.88
N LEU A 43 11.55 -6.16 -4.87
CA LEU A 43 11.45 -4.78 -4.37
C LEU A 43 11.96 -3.77 -5.41
N PHE A 44 12.99 -4.08 -6.20
CA PHE A 44 13.40 -3.23 -7.31
C PHE A 44 12.32 -3.14 -8.39
N THR A 45 11.70 -4.27 -8.76
CA THR A 45 10.56 -4.28 -9.67
C THR A 45 9.45 -3.36 -9.14
N LEU A 46 9.09 -3.49 -7.86
CA LEU A 46 8.07 -2.65 -7.23
C LEU A 46 8.44 -1.14 -7.30
N CYS A 47 9.71 -0.80 -7.15
CA CYS A 47 10.17 0.59 -7.20
C CYS A 47 10.26 1.16 -8.62
N ASP A 48 10.65 0.35 -9.59
CA ASP A 48 11.08 0.82 -10.91
C ASP A 48 9.98 0.73 -11.98
N THR A 49 8.98 -0.15 -11.82
CA THR A 49 7.94 -0.39 -12.83
C THR A 49 7.20 0.90 -13.22
N ILE A 50 6.86 1.75 -12.24
CA ILE A 50 6.18 3.03 -12.55
C ILE A 50 7.02 3.89 -13.51
N ALA A 51 8.32 3.99 -13.26
CA ALA A 51 9.21 4.78 -14.12
C ALA A 51 9.42 4.13 -15.49
N GLN A 52 9.47 2.80 -15.55
CA GLN A 52 9.61 2.07 -16.82
C GLN A 52 8.36 2.20 -17.68
N ASP A 53 7.16 2.02 -17.12
CA ASP A 53 5.90 2.06 -17.87
C ASP A 53 5.46 3.49 -18.25
N THR A 54 6.07 4.49 -17.65
CA THR A 54 5.76 5.89 -17.91
C THR A 54 6.90 6.63 -18.64
N ASP A 55 7.89 5.91 -19.16
CA ASP A 55 9.09 6.50 -19.78
C ASP A 55 9.77 7.57 -18.89
N GLY A 56 9.76 7.36 -17.57
CA GLY A 56 10.33 8.26 -16.60
C GLY A 56 9.48 9.49 -16.26
N ALA A 57 8.24 9.58 -16.76
CA ALA A 57 7.35 10.70 -16.44
C ALA A 57 6.90 10.70 -14.97
N TYR A 58 6.83 9.52 -14.36
CA TYR A 58 6.51 9.32 -12.95
C TYR A 58 7.50 8.32 -12.34
N ALA A 59 7.71 8.40 -11.04
CA ALA A 59 8.56 7.46 -10.31
C ALA A 59 7.97 7.21 -8.92
N ALA A 60 8.16 6.00 -8.40
CA ALA A 60 7.72 5.69 -7.04
C ALA A 60 8.43 6.60 -6.03
N THR A 61 7.67 7.28 -5.20
CA THR A 61 8.16 8.05 -4.06
C THR A 61 7.91 7.33 -2.75
N ASP A 62 6.85 6.53 -2.71
CA ASP A 62 6.42 5.79 -1.54
C ASP A 62 6.10 4.34 -1.92
N VAL A 63 6.53 3.42 -1.06
CA VAL A 63 6.25 1.99 -1.18
C VAL A 63 5.62 1.52 0.12
N MET A 64 4.44 0.95 0.04
CA MET A 64 3.73 0.32 1.13
C MET A 64 3.91 -1.20 1.04
N LEU A 65 4.37 -1.81 2.10
CA LEU A 65 4.53 -3.26 2.22
C LEU A 65 3.65 -3.77 3.36
N SER A 66 3.13 -4.98 3.21
CA SER A 66 2.48 -5.65 4.34
C SER A 66 3.48 -5.87 5.47
N ASP A 67 2.98 -6.10 6.68
CA ASP A 67 3.81 -6.33 7.85
C ASP A 67 4.68 -7.58 7.69
N GLU A 68 4.15 -8.67 7.13
CA GLU A 68 4.91 -9.91 6.89
C GLU A 68 6.08 -9.68 5.92
N VAL A 69 5.83 -9.00 4.79
CA VAL A 69 6.86 -8.69 3.81
C VAL A 69 7.89 -7.72 4.41
N TYR A 70 7.42 -6.68 5.09
CA TYR A 70 8.29 -5.68 5.70
C TYR A 70 9.22 -6.32 6.75
N ASP A 71 8.69 -7.15 7.65
CA ASP A 71 9.48 -7.83 8.67
C ASP A 71 10.51 -8.78 8.07
N TYR A 72 10.14 -9.52 7.00
CA TYR A 72 11.07 -10.38 6.31
C TYR A 72 12.25 -9.59 5.70
N VAL A 73 11.99 -8.52 4.94
CA VAL A 73 13.04 -7.76 4.27
C VAL A 73 13.87 -6.89 5.21
N ASP A 74 13.35 -6.52 6.37
CA ASP A 74 14.05 -5.76 7.40
C ASP A 74 14.97 -6.64 8.25
N THR A 75 14.66 -7.93 8.39
CA THR A 75 15.44 -8.89 9.19
C THR A 75 16.40 -9.75 8.37
N THR A 76 16.04 -10.07 7.13
CA THR A 76 16.84 -10.93 6.25
C THR A 76 18.03 -10.17 5.69
N ARG A 77 19.23 -10.76 5.82
CA ARG A 77 20.48 -10.18 5.31
C ARG A 77 20.74 -10.62 3.88
N MET A 78 21.32 -9.73 3.11
CA MET A 78 21.86 -10.04 1.78
C MET A 78 23.00 -11.05 1.89
N THR A 79 23.16 -11.89 0.86
CA THR A 79 24.16 -12.98 0.85
C THR A 79 25.59 -12.47 1.00
N ASP A 80 25.93 -11.38 0.34
CA ASP A 80 27.30 -10.88 0.22
C ASP A 80 27.61 -9.64 1.09
N THR A 81 26.64 -9.16 1.88
CA THR A 81 26.80 -7.95 2.68
C THR A 81 26.19 -8.10 4.07
N ALA A 82 26.63 -7.27 5.01
CA ALA A 82 26.03 -7.22 6.35
C ALA A 82 24.70 -6.48 6.38
N MET A 83 24.28 -5.88 5.25
CA MET A 83 23.04 -5.10 5.12
C MET A 83 21.83 -6.01 5.04
N THR A 84 20.70 -5.55 5.56
CA THR A 84 19.41 -6.20 5.31
C THR A 84 18.94 -5.93 3.87
N VAL A 85 18.00 -6.75 3.39
CA VAL A 85 17.42 -6.56 2.05
C VAL A 85 16.86 -5.15 1.90
N LEU A 86 16.13 -4.67 2.93
CA LEU A 86 15.54 -3.34 2.93
C LEU A 86 16.60 -2.23 2.90
N GLU A 87 17.66 -2.33 3.72
CA GLU A 87 18.77 -1.37 3.72
C GLU A 87 19.49 -1.36 2.37
N TYR A 88 19.71 -2.52 1.76
CA TYR A 88 20.32 -2.64 0.45
C TYR A 88 19.48 -1.93 -0.62
N VAL A 89 18.17 -2.17 -0.69
CA VAL A 89 17.29 -1.50 -1.65
C VAL A 89 17.27 0.01 -1.41
N ARG A 90 17.16 0.47 -0.16
CA ARG A 90 17.23 1.91 0.19
C ARG A 90 18.53 2.55 -0.25
N SER A 91 19.67 1.85 -0.13
CA SER A 91 20.97 2.36 -0.57
C SER A 91 21.05 2.57 -2.08
N LYS A 92 20.33 1.75 -2.87
CA LYS A 92 20.29 1.83 -4.34
C LYS A 92 19.20 2.73 -4.87
N ARG A 93 18.11 2.92 -4.13
CA ARG A 93 16.94 3.72 -4.48
C ARG A 93 16.71 4.80 -3.42
N GLY A 94 17.69 5.69 -3.28
CA GLY A 94 17.58 6.85 -2.40
C GLY A 94 16.38 7.73 -2.80
N GLY A 95 15.61 8.18 -1.82
CA GLY A 95 14.44 9.04 -2.04
C GLY A 95 13.10 8.30 -2.00
N ILE A 96 13.08 6.97 -1.97
CA ILE A 96 11.86 6.17 -1.78
C ILE A 96 11.63 5.93 -0.29
N THR A 97 10.43 6.21 0.18
CA THR A 97 10.02 5.94 1.56
C THR A 97 9.26 4.63 1.64
N PHE A 98 9.73 3.70 2.48
CA PHE A 98 9.06 2.42 2.73
C PHE A 98 8.19 2.52 3.97
N HIS A 99 6.93 2.13 3.83
CA HIS A 99 5.93 2.13 4.90
C HIS A 99 5.48 0.71 5.19
N ARG A 100 5.39 0.37 6.48
CA ARG A 100 4.76 -0.85 6.95
C ARG A 100 3.26 -0.62 7.08
N VAL A 101 2.44 -1.46 6.46
CA VAL A 101 0.98 -1.32 6.43
C VAL A 101 0.33 -2.65 6.77
N ILE A 102 -0.21 -2.78 7.96
CA ILE A 102 -0.82 -4.01 8.49
C ILE A 102 -2.03 -4.44 7.64
N GLU A 103 -2.77 -3.47 7.13
CA GLU A 103 -3.99 -3.71 6.33
C GLU A 103 -3.71 -4.42 4.99
N LEU A 104 -2.47 -4.43 4.52
CA LEU A 104 -2.06 -5.17 3.34
C LEU A 104 -1.77 -6.65 3.65
N GLY A 105 -1.55 -7.00 4.91
CA GLY A 105 -1.19 -8.35 5.33
C GLY A 105 -2.32 -9.38 5.18
N ALA A 106 -1.94 -10.62 4.93
CA ALA A 106 -2.87 -11.74 4.78
C ALA A 106 -3.71 -11.95 6.06
N GLY A 107 -3.08 -11.85 7.23
CA GLY A 107 -3.74 -11.98 8.52
C GLY A 107 -4.85 -10.95 8.78
N TYR A 108 -4.64 -9.71 8.34
CA TYR A 108 -5.66 -8.66 8.41
C TYR A 108 -6.82 -8.92 7.44
N ARG A 109 -6.53 -9.39 6.25
CA ARG A 109 -7.49 -9.59 5.15
C ARG A 109 -8.37 -10.83 5.32
N THR A 110 -7.91 -11.85 6.04
CA THR A 110 -8.71 -13.04 6.38
C THR A 110 -9.83 -12.75 7.37
N ASN A 111 -9.76 -11.62 8.08
CA ASN A 111 -10.86 -11.19 8.94
C ASN A 111 -12.07 -10.79 8.08
N ALA A 112 -13.23 -11.42 8.32
CA ALA A 112 -14.46 -11.21 7.54
C ALA A 112 -14.92 -9.75 7.47
N ARG A 113 -14.57 -8.93 8.47
CA ARG A 113 -14.86 -7.48 8.46
C ARG A 113 -14.00 -6.71 7.46
N ASN A 114 -12.79 -7.17 7.21
CA ASN A 114 -11.79 -6.47 6.40
C ASN A 114 -11.78 -6.95 4.96
N SER A 115 -12.10 -8.23 4.70
CA SER A 115 -12.12 -8.80 3.35
C SER A 115 -13.15 -8.14 2.42
N ALA A 116 -14.25 -7.62 2.98
CA ALA A 116 -15.26 -6.87 2.23
C ALA A 116 -14.82 -5.45 1.85
N VAL A 117 -13.81 -4.89 2.55
CA VAL A 117 -13.35 -3.50 2.38
C VAL A 117 -12.19 -3.42 1.38
N ILE A 118 -11.34 -4.44 1.36
CA ILE A 118 -10.15 -4.48 0.49
C ILE A 118 -10.44 -5.45 -0.66
N GLY A 119 -10.87 -4.97 -1.80
CA GLY A 119 -11.10 -5.80 -2.98
C GLY A 119 -9.83 -6.58 -3.37
N GLY A 120 -9.96 -7.89 -3.55
CA GLY A 120 -8.87 -8.79 -3.93
C GLY A 120 -9.07 -10.18 -3.35
N SER A 121 -8.30 -11.15 -3.82
CA SER A 121 -8.34 -12.51 -3.29
C SER A 121 -8.03 -12.54 -1.80
N VAL A 122 -8.84 -13.24 -1.03
CA VAL A 122 -8.58 -13.49 0.39
C VAL A 122 -7.23 -14.21 0.50
N GLY A 123 -6.35 -13.70 1.34
CA GLY A 123 -5.01 -14.28 1.56
C GLY A 123 -3.89 -13.71 0.68
N SER A 124 -4.17 -12.86 -0.31
CA SER A 124 -3.11 -12.22 -1.11
C SER A 124 -2.50 -11.04 -0.35
N THR A 125 -1.19 -11.05 -0.22
CA THR A 125 -0.42 -9.96 0.35
C THR A 125 0.09 -9.05 -0.76
N PHE A 126 0.05 -7.74 -0.54
CA PHE A 126 0.42 -6.76 -1.54
C PHE A 126 1.64 -5.95 -1.13
N GLY A 127 2.45 -5.61 -2.16
CA GLY A 127 3.28 -4.42 -2.15
C GLY A 127 2.64 -3.37 -3.06
N VAL A 128 2.59 -2.13 -2.64
CA VAL A 128 2.02 -1.01 -3.40
C VAL A 128 3.05 0.10 -3.50
N ALA A 129 3.44 0.43 -4.72
CA ALA A 129 4.27 1.61 -5.01
C ALA A 129 3.41 2.71 -5.63
N PHE A 130 3.68 3.95 -5.30
CA PHE A 130 2.99 5.08 -5.89
C PHE A 130 3.85 6.34 -5.91
N ASP A 131 3.55 7.20 -6.89
CA ASP A 131 4.06 8.56 -6.91
C ASP A 131 3.10 9.48 -6.13
N ARG A 132 3.61 10.11 -5.09
CA ARG A 132 2.82 11.03 -4.22
C ARG A 132 2.21 12.19 -5.00
N SER A 133 2.81 12.60 -6.11
CA SER A 133 2.32 13.74 -6.91
C SER A 133 0.99 13.43 -7.61
N VAL A 134 0.73 12.15 -7.92
CA VAL A 134 -0.46 11.72 -8.67
C VAL A 134 -1.59 11.19 -7.81
N VAL A 135 -1.30 10.86 -6.56
CA VAL A 135 -2.29 10.34 -5.60
C VAL A 135 -2.76 11.47 -4.69
N ARG A 136 -4.06 11.74 -4.65
CA ARG A 136 -4.65 12.80 -3.82
C ARG A 136 -5.77 12.27 -2.96
N PHE A 137 -5.71 12.58 -1.69
CA PHE A 137 -6.81 12.34 -0.78
C PHE A 137 -7.84 13.46 -0.94
N MET A 138 -9.09 13.08 -1.20
CA MET A 138 -10.20 14.02 -1.40
C MET A 138 -10.95 14.20 -0.09
N ALA A 139 -10.73 15.32 0.59
CA ALA A 139 -11.53 15.75 1.73
C ALA A 139 -12.52 16.81 1.23
N GLY A 140 -13.77 16.42 1.03
CA GLY A 140 -14.82 17.35 0.57
C GLY A 140 -15.25 18.35 1.65
N LEU A 141 -15.16 17.96 2.92
CA LEU A 141 -15.40 18.83 4.08
C LEU A 141 -14.46 18.36 5.21
N SER A 142 -13.63 19.28 5.69
CA SER A 142 -12.82 19.03 6.88
C SER A 142 -13.73 18.79 8.09
N PHE A 143 -13.22 18.08 9.09
CA PHE A 143 -13.94 17.88 10.34
C PHE A 143 -14.33 19.24 10.94
N THR A 144 -15.62 19.50 11.03
CA THR A 144 -16.16 20.75 11.54
C THR A 144 -17.13 20.43 12.69
N VAL A 145 -16.96 21.13 13.79
CA VAL A 145 -17.84 21.04 14.94
C VAL A 145 -18.70 22.30 14.96
N THR A 146 -20.03 22.15 15.08
CA THR A 146 -20.93 23.28 15.26
C THR A 146 -20.80 23.86 16.67
N SER A 147 -21.08 25.14 16.81
CA SER A 147 -21.15 25.75 18.15
C SER A 147 -22.13 24.99 19.05
N PRO A 148 -21.80 24.76 20.31
CA PRO A 148 -22.71 24.11 21.24
C PRO A 148 -23.97 24.92 21.42
N VAL A 149 -25.10 24.24 21.35
CA VAL A 149 -26.42 24.83 21.65
C VAL A 149 -26.86 24.30 23.01
N GLN A 150 -27.20 25.19 23.92
CA GLN A 150 -27.75 24.81 25.21
C GLN A 150 -29.20 24.34 25.03
N VAL A 151 -29.47 23.09 25.37
CA VAL A 151 -30.78 22.46 25.28
C VAL A 151 -31.51 22.56 26.62
N ASP A 152 -30.78 22.41 27.70
CA ASP A 152 -31.23 22.50 29.08
C ASP A 152 -30.18 23.23 29.94
N PRO A 153 -30.49 23.71 31.16
CA PRO A 153 -29.56 24.46 32.01
C PRO A 153 -28.18 23.80 32.21
N PHE A 154 -28.10 22.46 32.09
CA PHE A 154 -26.89 21.69 32.29
C PHE A 154 -26.52 20.79 31.08
N ARG A 155 -27.21 20.96 29.94
CA ARG A 155 -27.05 20.09 28.78
C ARG A 155 -26.77 20.91 27.53
N TYR A 156 -25.65 20.63 26.88
CA TYR A 156 -25.27 21.20 25.62
C TYR A 156 -25.28 20.12 24.53
N GLN A 157 -25.72 20.50 23.35
CA GLN A 157 -25.66 19.65 22.16
C GLN A 157 -24.79 20.33 21.09
N PHE A 158 -23.94 19.57 20.45
CA PHE A 158 -23.16 20.01 19.29
C PHE A 158 -23.22 18.95 18.20
N GLY A 159 -23.15 19.39 16.97
CA GLY A 159 -23.03 18.52 15.81
C GLY A 159 -21.60 18.50 15.32
N ALA A 160 -21.12 17.35 14.86
CA ALA A 160 -19.85 17.24 14.17
C ALA A 160 -20.10 16.63 12.78
N MET A 161 -19.47 17.16 11.76
CA MET A 161 -19.56 16.65 10.41
C MET A 161 -18.21 16.64 9.72
N SER A 162 -18.00 15.62 8.89
CA SER A 162 -16.89 15.57 7.96
C SER A 162 -17.34 14.84 6.69
N ARG A 163 -16.74 15.14 5.57
CA ARG A 163 -16.99 14.45 4.31
C ARG A 163 -15.66 14.07 3.67
N ILE A 164 -15.47 12.77 3.48
CA ILE A 164 -14.29 12.19 2.85
C ILE A 164 -14.74 11.62 1.51
N GLY A 165 -14.01 11.93 0.44
CA GLY A 165 -14.29 11.49 -0.92
C GLY A 165 -13.40 10.35 -1.40
N GLY A 166 -12.60 9.74 -0.50
CA GLY A 166 -11.67 8.67 -0.86
C GLY A 166 -10.38 9.17 -1.50
N ILE A 167 -9.68 8.28 -2.19
CA ILE A 167 -8.44 8.58 -2.90
C ILE A 167 -8.75 8.81 -4.38
N LYS A 168 -8.29 9.94 -4.90
CA LYS A 168 -8.31 10.23 -6.34
C LYS A 168 -6.91 9.98 -6.90
N ASN A 169 -6.83 9.04 -7.81
CA ASN A 169 -5.65 8.89 -8.66
C ASN A 169 -5.84 9.75 -9.92
N VAL A 170 -4.99 10.75 -10.08
CA VAL A 170 -5.05 11.66 -11.24
C VAL A 170 -4.46 11.00 -12.48
N LYS A 171 -3.52 10.07 -12.29
CA LYS A 171 -2.81 9.35 -13.36
C LYS A 171 -2.75 7.86 -13.00
N PRO A 172 -3.52 6.98 -13.64
CA PRO A 172 -3.59 5.56 -13.30
C PRO A 172 -2.23 4.86 -13.25
N LEU A 173 -1.34 5.18 -14.18
CA LEU A 173 0.00 4.59 -14.29
C LEU A 173 0.95 5.01 -13.14
N GLY A 174 0.57 5.95 -12.30
CA GLY A 174 1.36 6.38 -11.14
C GLY A 174 1.19 5.51 -9.90
N VAL A 175 0.47 4.39 -10.00
CA VAL A 175 0.27 3.39 -8.93
C VAL A 175 0.51 2.01 -9.48
N PHE A 176 1.37 1.26 -8.82
CA PHE A 176 1.70 -0.12 -9.16
C PHE A 176 1.47 -1.04 -7.95
N THR A 177 0.86 -2.19 -8.17
CA THR A 177 0.65 -3.21 -7.13
C THR A 177 1.32 -4.52 -7.52
N LEU A 178 2.08 -5.09 -6.60
CA LEU A 178 2.65 -6.43 -6.72
C LEU A 178 1.92 -7.36 -5.74
N GLN A 179 1.31 -8.41 -6.26
CA GLN A 179 0.46 -9.34 -5.49
C GLN A 179 1.21 -10.63 -5.15
N GLU A 180 0.69 -11.38 -4.18
CA GLU A 180 1.20 -12.69 -3.77
C GLU A 180 2.66 -12.65 -3.28
N MET A 181 3.05 -11.60 -2.55
CA MET A 181 4.40 -11.49 -1.99
C MET A 181 4.59 -12.30 -0.70
N ALA A 182 3.53 -12.66 0.02
CA ALA A 182 3.56 -13.52 1.19
C ALA A 182 2.29 -14.39 1.27
N ALA A 183 2.36 -15.48 2.05
CA ALA A 183 1.27 -16.45 2.22
C ALA A 183 0.12 -15.92 3.10
#